data_99b72d33582c27e9d69bdf4f8a1051a6
#
_entry.id   99b72d33582c27e9d69bdf4f8a1051a6
#
_cell.length_a   1.000
_cell.length_b   1.000
_cell.length_c   1.000
_cell.angle_alpha   90.00
_cell.angle_beta   90.00
_cell.angle_gamma   90.00
#
_symmetry.space_group_name_H-M   'P 1'
#
loop_
_entity.id
_entity.type
_entity.pdbx_description
1 polymer ?
#
loop_
_entity_poly.entity_id
_entity_poly.type
_entity_poly.pdbx_seq_one_letter_code
_entity_poly.pdbx_strand_id
1 'polypeptide(L)'
;DNTEKMIAYNRISEFENVFTLVSVYAKVGYALYDLYTFEGYAIKQWYENMGEKDGTPLSQIIGIYSYIHPNDAGYINSFFEEVKQGKAHHFRREVRVKSGDGWKWICANITRNPQSVDPNKPEMICINYDITELKDSQLKRERAEELDRLKSAFLANMSHEIRTPLNAIVGFSQLSAETDDPEERHEFVEIIDSNNRMLLQLISDILDLAKIESGTMDFKFADMSVKEVINEIVT
;
A
#
# COMPACT_ATOMS: atom_id res chain seq x y z
N ASP A 1 25.13 -48.13 20.57
CA ASP A 1 24.10 -48.36 21.52
C ASP A 1 22.70 -48.05 20.87
N ASN A 2 21.85 -49.07 20.74
CA ASN A 2 20.59 -48.96 19.99
C ASN A 2 19.61 -47.99 20.65
N THR A 3 19.68 -47.82 21.97
CA THR A 3 18.75 -46.94 22.72
C THR A 3 19.05 -45.46 22.46
N GLU A 4 20.30 -45.05 22.45
CA GLU A 4 20.71 -43.67 22.15
C GLU A 4 20.41 -43.29 20.70
N LYS A 5 20.64 -44.22 19.76
CA LYS A 5 20.26 -44.01 18.34
C LYS A 5 18.76 -43.86 18.17
N MET A 6 17.95 -44.62 18.88
CA MET A 6 16.51 -44.58 18.83
C MET A 6 15.97 -43.29 19.44
N ILE A 7 16.54 -42.80 20.54
CA ILE A 7 16.20 -41.51 21.16
C ILE A 7 16.54 -40.34 20.20
N ALA A 8 17.73 -40.38 19.59
CA ALA A 8 18.16 -39.37 18.62
C ALA A 8 17.24 -39.38 17.38
N TYR A 9 16.91 -40.55 16.86
CA TYR A 9 15.98 -40.67 15.73
C TYR A 9 14.58 -40.12 16.04
N ASN A 10 14.04 -40.47 17.22
CA ASN A 10 12.73 -39.95 17.62
C ASN A 10 12.73 -38.41 17.79
N ARG A 11 13.82 -37.83 18.36
CA ARG A 11 13.96 -36.37 18.45
C ARG A 11 14.03 -35.68 17.08
N ILE A 12 14.76 -36.28 16.14
CA ILE A 12 14.85 -35.76 14.77
C ILE A 12 13.46 -35.79 14.11
N SER A 13 12.76 -36.91 14.20
CA SER A 13 11.41 -37.07 13.66
C SER A 13 10.39 -36.11 14.27
N GLU A 14 10.47 -35.90 15.59
CA GLU A 14 9.64 -34.92 16.29
C GLU A 14 9.93 -33.48 15.80
N PHE A 15 11.20 -33.14 15.65
CA PHE A 15 11.62 -31.84 15.13
C PHE A 15 11.14 -31.63 13.68
N GLU A 16 11.28 -32.63 12.81
CA GLU A 16 10.79 -32.58 11.43
C GLU A 16 9.27 -32.36 11.37
N ASN A 17 8.52 -33.05 12.23
CA ASN A 17 7.07 -32.87 12.31
C ASN A 17 6.70 -31.47 12.77
N VAL A 18 7.32 -30.97 13.82
CA VAL A 18 7.08 -29.61 14.32
C VAL A 18 7.46 -28.56 13.27
N PHE A 19 8.62 -28.73 12.63
CA PHE A 19 9.07 -27.84 11.57
C PHE A 19 8.11 -27.82 10.39
N THR A 20 7.61 -28.98 9.98
CA THR A 20 6.61 -29.10 8.91
C THR A 20 5.32 -28.36 9.29
N LEU A 21 4.82 -28.55 10.50
CA LEU A 21 3.63 -27.84 10.98
C LEU A 21 3.86 -26.33 10.98
N VAL A 22 4.95 -25.86 11.55
CA VAL A 22 5.30 -24.43 11.58
C VAL A 22 5.40 -23.87 10.17
N SER A 23 6.04 -24.58 9.24
CA SER A 23 6.19 -24.11 7.88
C SER A 23 4.84 -23.94 7.17
N VAL A 24 3.91 -24.87 7.36
CA VAL A 24 2.58 -24.82 6.75
C VAL A 24 1.73 -23.71 7.39
N TYR A 25 1.62 -23.67 8.73
CA TYR A 25 0.75 -22.71 9.41
C TYR A 25 1.27 -21.27 9.34
N ALA A 26 2.58 -21.06 9.44
CA ALA A 26 3.20 -19.75 9.31
C ALA A 26 3.54 -19.38 7.86
N LYS A 27 3.24 -20.25 6.89
CA LYS A 27 3.56 -20.08 5.46
C LYS A 27 5.04 -19.76 5.22
N VAL A 28 5.93 -20.37 6.01
CA VAL A 28 7.38 -20.16 5.96
C VAL A 28 8.01 -21.24 5.08
N GLY A 29 8.61 -20.82 3.99
CA GLY A 29 9.38 -21.70 3.10
C GLY A 29 10.86 -21.70 3.47
N TYR A 30 11.51 -22.82 3.22
CA TYR A 30 12.96 -23.02 3.42
C TYR A 30 13.57 -23.65 2.18
N ALA A 31 14.73 -23.14 1.76
CA ALA A 31 15.56 -23.75 0.73
C ALA A 31 17.04 -23.71 1.17
N LEU A 32 17.78 -24.74 0.78
CA LEU A 32 19.24 -24.84 0.89
C LEU A 32 19.80 -25.12 -0.50
N TYR A 33 20.75 -24.32 -0.96
CA TYR A 33 21.30 -24.46 -2.32
C TYR A 33 22.75 -23.97 -2.39
N ASP A 34 23.50 -24.52 -3.34
CA ASP A 34 24.82 -24.04 -3.69
C ASP A 34 24.74 -22.67 -4.39
N LEU A 35 25.62 -21.75 -4.02
CA LEU A 35 25.63 -20.37 -4.52
C LEU A 35 25.91 -20.26 -6.05
N TYR A 36 26.67 -21.19 -6.60
CA TYR A 36 27.13 -21.11 -8.00
C TYR A 36 26.25 -21.91 -8.95
N THR A 37 25.80 -23.11 -8.51
CA THR A 37 25.02 -24.03 -9.35
C THR A 37 23.51 -23.88 -9.12
N PHE A 38 23.11 -23.29 -7.97
CA PHE A 38 21.74 -23.27 -7.48
C PHE A 38 21.13 -24.67 -7.32
N GLU A 39 21.96 -25.71 -7.27
CA GLU A 39 21.53 -27.05 -6.93
C GLU A 39 21.30 -27.17 -5.43
N GLY A 40 20.24 -27.88 -5.04
CA GLY A 40 19.88 -28.03 -3.64
C GLY A 40 18.48 -28.56 -3.47
N TYR A 41 17.88 -28.29 -2.33
CA TYR A 41 16.52 -28.68 -2.04
C TYR A 41 15.73 -27.57 -1.37
N ALA A 42 14.42 -27.62 -1.52
CA ALA A 42 13.50 -26.76 -0.78
C ALA A 42 12.33 -27.58 -0.25
N ILE A 43 11.69 -27.10 0.79
CA ILE A 43 10.43 -27.67 1.28
C ILE A 43 9.27 -27.17 0.42
N LYS A 44 8.19 -27.94 0.40
CA LYS A 44 6.98 -27.67 -0.41
C LYS A 44 6.49 -26.21 -0.24
N GLN A 45 6.46 -25.70 1.00
CA GLN A 45 6.02 -24.33 1.29
C GLN A 45 6.87 -23.27 0.58
N TRP A 46 8.17 -23.52 0.38
CA TRP A 46 9.03 -22.59 -0.36
C TRP A 46 8.60 -22.45 -1.83
N TYR A 47 8.28 -23.59 -2.48
CA TYR A 47 7.76 -23.57 -3.84
C TYR A 47 6.40 -22.89 -3.93
N GLU A 48 5.50 -23.17 -3.00
CA GLU A 48 4.18 -22.53 -2.96
C GLU A 48 4.31 -21.00 -2.80
N ASN A 49 5.23 -20.55 -1.97
CA ASN A 49 5.51 -19.12 -1.81
C ASN A 49 6.08 -18.51 -3.10
N MET A 50 6.89 -19.24 -3.84
CA MET A 50 7.43 -18.80 -5.14
C MET A 50 6.42 -18.93 -6.29
N GLY A 51 5.26 -19.54 -6.05
CA GLY A 51 4.26 -19.80 -7.10
C GLY A 51 4.64 -20.94 -8.02
N GLU A 52 5.50 -21.85 -7.56
CA GLU A 52 6.07 -22.93 -8.32
C GLU A 52 5.59 -24.31 -7.87
N LYS A 53 5.73 -25.28 -8.76
CA LYS A 53 5.40 -26.67 -8.46
C LYS A 53 6.50 -27.29 -7.58
N ASP A 54 6.07 -28.05 -6.57
CA ASP A 54 6.96 -28.81 -5.72
C ASP A 54 7.90 -29.72 -6.53
N GLY A 55 9.19 -29.69 -6.19
CA GLY A 55 10.24 -30.45 -6.86
C GLY A 55 10.79 -29.84 -8.16
N THR A 56 10.35 -28.64 -8.55
CA THR A 56 10.99 -27.91 -9.65
C THR A 56 12.46 -27.63 -9.30
N PRO A 57 13.44 -27.93 -10.19
CA PRO A 57 14.84 -27.66 -9.90
C PRO A 57 15.09 -26.21 -9.49
N LEU A 58 15.77 -25.98 -8.37
CA LEU A 58 16.01 -24.63 -7.86
C LEU A 58 16.77 -23.75 -8.85
N SER A 59 17.66 -24.33 -9.65
CA SER A 59 18.38 -23.64 -10.73
C SER A 59 17.48 -23.07 -11.84
N GLN A 60 16.22 -23.54 -11.92
CA GLN A 60 15.22 -22.99 -12.85
C GLN A 60 14.40 -21.86 -12.23
N ILE A 61 14.55 -21.61 -10.92
CA ILE A 61 13.80 -20.60 -10.17
C ILE A 61 14.76 -19.51 -9.67
N ILE A 62 15.79 -19.91 -8.94
CA ILE A 62 16.78 -19.00 -8.36
C ILE A 62 17.69 -18.46 -9.46
N GLY A 63 17.88 -17.14 -9.49
CA GLY A 63 18.65 -16.47 -10.54
C GLY A 63 17.85 -16.24 -11.83
N ILE A 64 16.63 -16.72 -11.96
CA ILE A 64 15.73 -16.44 -13.09
C ILE A 64 14.93 -15.17 -12.80
N TYR A 65 15.34 -14.06 -13.36
CA TYR A 65 14.77 -12.74 -13.04
C TYR A 65 13.35 -12.52 -13.53
N SER A 66 12.84 -13.35 -14.45
CA SER A 66 11.45 -13.29 -14.89
C SER A 66 10.42 -13.62 -13.79
N TYR A 67 10.86 -14.29 -12.72
CA TYR A 67 10.02 -14.58 -11.55
C TYR A 67 9.92 -13.41 -10.58
N ILE A 68 10.82 -12.44 -10.68
CA ILE A 68 10.92 -11.30 -9.78
C ILE A 68 10.54 -10.04 -10.54
N HIS A 69 9.79 -9.16 -9.88
CA HIS A 69 9.42 -7.88 -10.50
C HIS A 69 10.68 -7.10 -10.94
N PRO A 70 10.69 -6.51 -12.15
CA PRO A 70 11.88 -5.84 -12.70
C PRO A 70 12.54 -4.83 -11.75
N ASN A 71 11.75 -4.07 -11.00
CA ASN A 71 12.26 -3.09 -10.03
C ASN A 71 12.96 -3.73 -8.82
N ASP A 72 12.71 -5.02 -8.55
CA ASP A 72 13.21 -5.72 -7.36
C ASP A 72 14.38 -6.66 -7.71
N ALA A 73 14.49 -7.07 -8.97
CA ALA A 73 15.49 -8.03 -9.45
C ALA A 73 16.94 -7.57 -9.22
N GLY A 74 17.20 -6.26 -9.38
CA GLY A 74 18.53 -5.68 -9.21
C GLY A 74 19.12 -5.91 -7.81
N TYR A 75 18.28 -5.88 -6.77
CA TYR A 75 18.75 -6.07 -5.38
C TYR A 75 19.26 -7.48 -5.11
N ILE A 76 18.61 -8.50 -5.68
CA ILE A 76 19.00 -9.90 -5.51
C ILE A 76 20.30 -10.18 -6.28
N ASN A 77 20.43 -9.61 -7.48
CA ASN A 77 21.64 -9.71 -8.28
C ASN A 77 22.86 -9.16 -7.55
N SER A 78 22.75 -7.91 -7.10
CA SER A 78 23.82 -7.26 -6.37
C SER A 78 24.25 -8.06 -5.15
N PHE A 79 23.27 -8.60 -4.43
CA PHE A 79 23.54 -9.44 -3.26
C PHE A 79 24.35 -10.71 -3.61
N PHE A 80 23.95 -11.46 -4.63
CA PHE A 80 24.69 -12.66 -5.03
C PHE A 80 26.12 -12.34 -5.47
N GLU A 81 26.33 -11.26 -6.20
CA GLU A 81 27.67 -10.84 -6.58
C GLU A 81 28.52 -10.40 -5.36
N GLU A 82 27.92 -9.71 -4.41
CA GLU A 82 28.58 -9.32 -3.17
C GLU A 82 28.94 -10.54 -2.28
N VAL A 83 28.06 -11.56 -2.23
CA VAL A 83 28.36 -12.81 -1.53
C VAL A 83 29.50 -13.56 -2.19
N LYS A 84 29.53 -13.67 -3.52
CA LYS A 84 30.64 -14.30 -4.27
C LYS A 84 31.96 -13.58 -4.01
N GLN A 85 31.94 -12.27 -3.79
CA GLN A 85 33.11 -11.46 -3.47
C GLN A 85 33.45 -11.47 -1.95
N GLY A 86 32.66 -12.18 -1.12
CA GLY A 86 32.86 -12.21 0.33
C GLY A 86 32.49 -10.90 1.07
N LYS A 87 31.79 -9.99 0.39
CA LYS A 87 31.42 -8.66 0.91
C LYS A 87 30.09 -8.68 1.68
N ALA A 88 29.19 -9.62 1.37
CA ALA A 88 27.91 -9.77 2.02
C ALA A 88 27.68 -11.20 2.49
N HIS A 89 26.96 -11.36 3.60
CA HIS A 89 26.64 -12.67 4.18
C HIS A 89 25.15 -12.85 4.44
N HIS A 90 24.37 -11.79 4.36
CA HIS A 90 22.94 -11.79 4.68
C HIS A 90 22.18 -10.81 3.79
N PHE A 91 20.99 -11.23 3.36
CA PHE A 91 20.03 -10.43 2.59
C PHE A 91 18.65 -10.59 3.22
N ARG A 92 18.00 -9.47 3.48
CA ARG A 92 16.59 -9.44 3.87
C ARG A 92 15.88 -8.33 3.10
N ARG A 93 14.96 -8.72 2.24
CA ARG A 93 14.16 -7.78 1.43
C ARG A 93 12.76 -8.32 1.18
N GLU A 94 11.85 -7.40 1.02
CA GLU A 94 10.53 -7.66 0.48
C GLU A 94 10.61 -7.48 -1.04
N VAL A 95 10.23 -8.52 -1.77
CA VAL A 95 10.29 -8.55 -3.22
C VAL A 95 8.98 -9.04 -3.79
N ARG A 96 8.65 -8.59 -4.99
CA ARG A 96 7.47 -9.05 -5.70
C ARG A 96 7.85 -10.24 -6.57
N VAL A 97 7.11 -11.32 -6.41
CA VAL A 97 7.28 -12.57 -7.14
C VAL A 97 6.04 -12.79 -8.00
N LYS A 98 6.24 -13.33 -9.21
CA LYS A 98 5.14 -13.60 -10.15
C LYS A 98 4.17 -14.62 -9.57
N SER A 99 2.87 -14.35 -9.68
CA SER A 99 1.80 -15.25 -9.24
C SER A 99 0.63 -15.14 -10.22
N GLY A 100 0.48 -16.13 -11.09
CA GLY A 100 -0.47 -16.06 -12.20
C GLY A 100 -0.19 -14.85 -13.10
N ASP A 101 -1.20 -14.01 -13.32
CA ASP A 101 -1.09 -12.78 -14.11
C ASP A 101 -0.66 -11.56 -13.26
N GLY A 102 -0.43 -11.73 -11.96
CA GLY A 102 -0.10 -10.66 -11.03
C GLY A 102 1.21 -10.90 -10.27
N TRP A 103 1.32 -10.16 -9.17
CA TRP A 103 2.47 -10.18 -8.26
C TRP A 103 2.02 -10.41 -6.84
N LYS A 104 2.77 -11.22 -6.09
CA LYS A 104 2.64 -11.34 -4.64
C LYS A 104 3.90 -10.88 -3.93
N TRP A 105 3.74 -10.43 -2.71
CA TRP A 105 4.84 -9.95 -1.90
C TRP A 105 5.45 -11.08 -1.08
N ILE A 106 6.74 -11.30 -1.27
CA ILE A 106 7.52 -12.28 -0.52
C ILE A 106 8.60 -11.54 0.28
N CYS A 107 8.69 -11.83 1.56
CA CYS A 107 9.87 -11.47 2.32
C CYS A 107 10.90 -12.60 2.17
N ALA A 108 12.03 -12.28 1.54
CA ALA A 108 13.14 -13.20 1.34
C ALA A 108 14.27 -12.89 2.33
N ASN A 109 14.67 -13.90 3.12
CA ASN A 109 15.84 -13.87 3.95
C ASN A 109 16.84 -14.89 3.41
N ILE A 110 17.95 -14.44 2.91
CA ILE A 110 18.99 -15.29 2.34
C ILE A 110 20.27 -15.07 3.13
N THR A 111 20.89 -16.15 3.58
CA THR A 111 22.13 -16.09 4.32
C THR A 111 23.07 -17.23 3.91
N ARG A 112 24.36 -17.00 4.06
CA ARG A 112 25.33 -18.07 3.88
C ARG A 112 25.15 -19.09 5.01
N ASN A 113 25.16 -20.39 4.67
CA ASN A 113 25.11 -21.46 5.67
C ASN A 113 26.41 -21.46 6.48
N PRO A 114 26.35 -21.17 7.80
CA PRO A 114 27.55 -21.18 8.64
C PRO A 114 28.16 -22.56 8.82
N GLN A 115 27.41 -23.63 8.52
CA GLN A 115 27.84 -25.01 8.60
C GLN A 115 28.35 -25.56 7.25
N SER A 116 28.42 -24.74 6.22
CA SER A 116 29.00 -25.15 4.92
C SER A 116 30.45 -25.55 5.11
N VAL A 117 30.75 -26.83 4.86
CA VAL A 117 32.04 -27.45 5.12
C VAL A 117 33.06 -27.10 4.04
N ASP A 118 32.63 -26.89 2.80
CA ASP A 118 33.51 -26.61 1.66
C ASP A 118 33.51 -25.09 1.36
N PRO A 119 34.63 -24.40 1.58
CA PRO A 119 34.77 -22.99 1.25
C PRO A 119 34.56 -22.68 -0.23
N ASN A 120 34.79 -23.67 -1.12
CA ASN A 120 34.63 -23.52 -2.57
C ASN A 120 33.19 -23.78 -3.05
N LYS A 121 32.34 -24.32 -2.17
CA LYS A 121 30.91 -24.55 -2.42
C LYS A 121 30.08 -23.91 -1.30
N PRO A 122 30.00 -22.61 -1.26
CA PRO A 122 29.22 -21.92 -0.23
C PRO A 122 27.74 -22.20 -0.42
N GLU A 123 27.13 -22.83 0.57
CA GLU A 123 25.70 -23.06 0.62
C GLU A 123 24.95 -21.83 1.13
N MET A 124 23.82 -21.58 0.54
CA MET A 124 22.90 -20.50 0.91
C MET A 124 21.62 -21.08 1.52
N ILE A 125 21.20 -20.50 2.61
CA ILE A 125 19.89 -20.76 3.23
C ILE A 125 18.96 -19.61 2.80
N CYS A 126 17.83 -19.95 2.22
CA CYS A 126 16.77 -19.01 1.90
C CYS A 126 15.53 -19.35 2.72
N ILE A 127 15.09 -18.41 3.54
CA ILE A 127 13.79 -18.46 4.21
C ILE A 127 12.91 -17.42 3.54
N ASN A 128 11.78 -17.85 3.00
CA ASN A 128 10.78 -16.97 2.40
C ASN A 128 9.41 -17.12 3.06
N TYR A 129 8.63 -16.07 3.07
CA TYR A 129 7.23 -16.09 3.51
C TYR A 129 6.40 -15.05 2.77
N ASP A 130 5.15 -15.42 2.51
CA ASP A 130 4.19 -14.57 1.80
C ASP A 130 3.66 -13.49 2.75
N ILE A 131 3.85 -12.24 2.36
CA ILE A 131 3.40 -11.05 3.10
C ILE A 131 2.34 -10.26 2.34
N THR A 132 1.71 -10.86 1.33
CA THR A 132 0.74 -10.18 0.46
C THR A 132 -0.46 -9.68 1.26
N GLU A 133 -1.05 -10.53 2.11
CA GLU A 133 -2.17 -10.13 2.97
C GLU A 133 -1.79 -8.99 3.94
N LEU A 134 -0.56 -9.02 4.46
CA LEU A 134 -0.05 -7.95 5.32
C LEU A 134 0.07 -6.63 4.55
N LYS A 135 0.64 -6.67 3.34
CA LYS A 135 0.77 -5.49 2.47
C LYS A 135 -0.57 -4.91 2.06
N ASP A 136 -1.52 -5.77 1.69
CA ASP A 136 -2.88 -5.34 1.34
C ASP A 136 -3.60 -4.69 2.52
N SER A 137 -3.43 -5.26 3.71
CA SER A 137 -4.00 -4.69 4.94
C SER A 137 -3.37 -3.34 5.29
N GLN A 138 -2.06 -3.21 5.17
CA GLN A 138 -1.35 -1.94 5.37
C GLN A 138 -1.83 -0.87 4.38
N LEU A 139 -1.91 -1.22 3.09
CA LEU A 139 -2.37 -0.29 2.05
C LEU A 139 -3.83 0.17 2.26
N LYS A 140 -4.71 -0.75 2.67
CA LYS A 140 -6.10 -0.41 3.01
C LYS A 140 -6.15 0.56 4.19
N ARG A 141 -5.33 0.32 5.21
CA ARG A 141 -5.27 1.20 6.38
C ARG A 141 -4.73 2.59 6.01
N GLU A 142 -3.65 2.67 5.28
CA GLU A 142 -3.07 3.93 4.81
C GLU A 142 -4.07 4.76 3.99
N ARG A 143 -4.82 4.09 3.09
CA ARG A 143 -5.88 4.76 2.33
C ARG A 143 -7.03 5.27 3.22
N ALA A 144 -7.43 4.48 4.22
CA ALA A 144 -8.47 4.90 5.15
C ALA A 144 -8.02 6.08 6.02
N GLU A 145 -6.80 6.06 6.52
CA GLU A 145 -6.20 7.16 7.30
C GLU A 145 -6.07 8.46 6.46
N GLU A 146 -5.66 8.33 5.20
CA GLU A 146 -5.56 9.50 4.29
C GLU A 146 -6.94 10.08 3.98
N LEU A 147 -7.95 9.23 3.71
CA LEU A 147 -9.33 9.68 3.50
C LEU A 147 -9.89 10.40 4.72
N ASP A 148 -9.63 9.88 5.93
CA ASP A 148 -10.08 10.53 7.17
C ASP A 148 -9.40 11.88 7.39
N ARG A 149 -8.10 11.95 7.09
CA ARG A 149 -7.33 13.21 7.12
C ARG A 149 -7.90 14.25 6.15
N LEU A 150 -8.18 13.84 4.90
CA LEU A 150 -8.76 14.73 3.89
C LEU A 150 -10.14 15.21 4.30
N LYS A 151 -10.99 14.32 4.83
CA LYS A 151 -12.32 14.65 5.35
C LYS A 151 -12.25 15.66 6.50
N SER A 152 -11.33 15.47 7.45
CA SER A 152 -11.14 16.37 8.57
C SER A 152 -10.66 17.76 8.12
N ALA A 153 -9.69 17.82 7.19
CA ALA A 153 -9.23 19.06 6.60
C ALA A 153 -10.34 19.78 5.83
N PHE A 154 -11.15 19.05 5.07
CA PHE A 154 -12.31 19.59 4.36
C PHE A 154 -13.31 20.25 5.32
N LEU A 155 -13.70 19.53 6.40
CA LEU A 155 -14.65 20.07 7.39
C LEU A 155 -14.09 21.32 8.10
N ALA A 156 -12.81 21.34 8.43
CA ALA A 156 -12.17 22.49 9.02
C ALA A 156 -12.19 23.72 8.08
N ASN A 157 -11.83 23.52 6.81
CA ASN A 157 -11.86 24.57 5.80
C ASN A 157 -13.30 25.08 5.57
N MET A 158 -14.27 24.19 5.43
CA MET A 158 -15.68 24.56 5.25
C MET A 158 -16.20 25.35 6.44
N SER A 159 -15.84 24.98 7.67
CA SER A 159 -16.20 25.73 8.87
C SER A 159 -15.63 27.16 8.84
N HIS A 160 -14.44 27.35 8.30
CA HIS A 160 -13.82 28.65 8.16
C HIS A 160 -14.49 29.49 7.07
N GLU A 161 -14.73 28.88 5.90
CA GLU A 161 -15.39 29.52 4.76
C GLU A 161 -16.84 29.93 5.06
N ILE A 162 -17.55 29.19 5.92
CA ILE A 162 -18.90 29.53 6.40
C ILE A 162 -18.84 30.66 7.43
N ARG A 163 -17.86 30.63 8.35
CA ARG A 163 -17.78 31.60 9.47
C ARG A 163 -17.56 33.03 8.98
N THR A 164 -16.74 33.20 7.95
CA THR A 164 -16.36 34.53 7.43
C THR A 164 -17.57 35.31 6.93
N PRO A 165 -18.38 34.82 5.97
CA PRO A 165 -19.58 35.53 5.53
C PRO A 165 -20.64 35.64 6.64
N LEU A 166 -20.77 34.63 7.49
CA LEU A 166 -21.71 34.68 8.62
C LEU A 166 -21.38 35.81 9.58
N ASN A 167 -20.11 35.98 9.95
CA ASN A 167 -19.67 37.08 10.82
C ASN A 167 -19.89 38.45 10.17
N ALA A 168 -19.69 38.57 8.86
CA ALA A 168 -19.98 39.78 8.13
C ALA A 168 -21.48 40.11 8.15
N ILE A 169 -22.35 39.13 7.89
CA ILE A 169 -23.80 39.30 7.97
C ILE A 169 -24.22 39.80 9.36
N VAL A 170 -23.73 39.14 10.41
CA VAL A 170 -24.07 39.51 11.79
C VAL A 170 -23.58 40.93 12.14
N GLY A 171 -22.31 41.21 11.82
CA GLY A 171 -21.71 42.54 12.12
C GLY A 171 -22.41 43.67 11.38
N PHE A 172 -22.60 43.56 10.10
CA PHE A 172 -23.27 44.59 9.30
C PHE A 172 -24.77 44.70 9.59
N SER A 173 -25.42 43.62 10.02
CA SER A 173 -26.81 43.71 10.51
C SER A 173 -26.93 44.56 11.79
N GLN A 174 -25.97 44.47 12.72
CA GLN A 174 -25.93 45.28 13.91
C GLN A 174 -25.69 46.75 13.55
N LEU A 175 -24.68 47.03 12.70
CA LEU A 175 -24.37 48.40 12.23
C LEU A 175 -25.56 49.02 11.50
N SER A 176 -26.25 48.26 10.65
CA SER A 176 -27.45 48.72 9.95
C SER A 176 -28.62 49.07 10.86
N ALA A 177 -28.69 48.42 12.06
CA ALA A 177 -29.71 48.74 13.06
C ALA A 177 -29.34 49.97 13.94
N GLU A 178 -28.05 50.31 14.03
CA GLU A 178 -27.54 51.40 14.88
C GLU A 178 -27.34 52.72 14.09
N THR A 179 -27.21 52.70 12.76
CA THR A 179 -27.04 53.90 11.97
C THR A 179 -28.37 54.62 11.68
N ASP A 180 -28.35 55.93 11.78
CA ASP A 180 -29.44 56.80 11.38
C ASP A 180 -29.27 57.29 9.91
N ASP A 181 -28.10 57.08 9.30
CA ASP A 181 -27.79 57.48 7.93
C ASP A 181 -28.39 56.51 6.90
N PRO A 182 -29.29 56.96 6.01
CA PRO A 182 -29.89 56.09 5.00
C PRO A 182 -28.89 55.54 3.95
N GLU A 183 -27.82 56.30 3.65
CA GLU A 183 -26.83 55.88 2.64
C GLU A 183 -25.93 54.75 3.25
N GLU A 184 -25.43 54.94 4.48
CA GLU A 184 -24.69 53.91 5.21
C GLU A 184 -25.52 52.63 5.39
N ARG A 185 -26.81 52.77 5.73
CA ARG A 185 -27.71 51.62 5.87
C ARG A 185 -27.85 50.85 4.57
N HIS A 186 -27.90 51.54 3.45
CA HIS A 186 -27.98 50.93 2.12
C HIS A 186 -26.70 50.11 1.81
N GLU A 187 -25.53 50.69 2.05
CA GLU A 187 -24.25 49.98 1.88
C GLU A 187 -24.16 48.73 2.74
N PHE A 188 -24.57 48.80 4.01
CA PHE A 188 -24.57 47.61 4.90
C PHE A 188 -25.50 46.54 4.41
N VAL A 189 -26.68 46.85 3.88
CA VAL A 189 -27.60 45.87 3.31
C VAL A 189 -27.02 45.22 2.06
N GLU A 190 -26.33 45.95 1.18
CA GLU A 190 -25.65 45.37 0.01
C GLU A 190 -24.57 44.38 0.41
N ILE A 191 -23.77 44.70 1.46
CA ILE A 191 -22.74 43.80 2.00
C ILE A 191 -23.39 42.51 2.57
N ILE A 192 -24.48 42.66 3.31
CA ILE A 192 -25.24 41.53 3.87
C ILE A 192 -25.74 40.61 2.73
N ASP A 193 -26.31 41.19 1.72
CA ASP A 193 -26.91 40.48 0.57
C ASP A 193 -25.83 39.71 -0.25
N SER A 194 -24.69 40.35 -0.46
CA SER A 194 -23.53 39.74 -1.11
C SER A 194 -22.98 38.52 -0.31
N ASN A 195 -22.82 38.66 1.01
CA ASN A 195 -22.36 37.56 1.87
C ASN A 195 -23.39 36.44 1.98
N ASN A 196 -24.68 36.76 1.96
CA ASN A 196 -25.78 35.78 1.92
C ASN A 196 -25.73 34.94 0.66
N ARG A 197 -25.55 35.56 -0.51
CA ARG A 197 -25.39 34.82 -1.80
C ARG A 197 -24.19 33.91 -1.77
N MET A 198 -23.03 34.39 -1.25
CA MET A 198 -21.83 33.58 -1.11
C MET A 198 -22.07 32.35 -0.20
N LEU A 199 -22.77 32.54 0.94
CA LEU A 199 -23.08 31.44 1.86
C LEU A 199 -24.02 30.40 1.24
N LEU A 200 -25.04 30.85 0.51
CA LEU A 200 -25.95 29.95 -0.20
C LEU A 200 -25.22 29.15 -1.30
N GLN A 201 -24.29 29.78 -2.01
CA GLN A 201 -23.48 29.08 -3.02
C GLN A 201 -22.61 28.00 -2.35
N LEU A 202 -21.91 28.34 -1.27
CA LEU A 202 -21.09 27.38 -0.51
C LEU A 202 -21.91 26.17 -0.04
N ILE A 203 -23.13 26.41 0.47
CA ILE A 203 -24.04 25.32 0.92
C ILE A 203 -24.43 24.45 -0.29
N SER A 204 -24.76 25.06 -1.43
CA SER A 204 -25.07 24.34 -2.66
C SER A 204 -23.91 23.46 -3.12
N ASP A 205 -22.70 24.01 -3.13
CA ASP A 205 -21.49 23.29 -3.54
C ASP A 205 -21.21 22.08 -2.63
N ILE A 206 -21.38 22.24 -1.31
CA ILE A 206 -21.26 21.13 -0.33
C ILE A 206 -22.31 20.05 -0.58
N LEU A 207 -23.56 20.43 -0.85
CA LEU A 207 -24.64 19.48 -1.11
C LEU A 207 -24.43 18.73 -2.43
N ASP A 208 -23.90 19.41 -3.45
CA ASP A 208 -23.60 18.78 -4.73
C ASP A 208 -22.42 17.81 -4.60
N LEU A 209 -21.38 18.17 -3.83
CA LEU A 209 -20.30 17.25 -3.50
C LEU A 209 -20.82 16.01 -2.76
N ALA A 210 -21.71 16.18 -1.77
CA ALA A 210 -22.31 15.07 -1.04
C ALA A 210 -23.14 14.15 -1.96
N LYS A 211 -23.85 14.70 -2.95
CA LYS A 211 -24.58 13.92 -3.96
C LYS A 211 -23.61 13.14 -4.87
N ILE A 212 -22.48 13.73 -5.25
CA ILE A 212 -21.44 13.05 -6.05
C ILE A 212 -20.87 11.88 -5.26
N GLU A 213 -20.47 12.10 -3.99
CA GLU A 213 -19.91 11.05 -3.13
C GLU A 213 -20.87 9.89 -2.87
N SER A 214 -22.15 10.20 -2.70
CA SER A 214 -23.21 9.18 -2.50
C SER A 214 -23.68 8.49 -3.78
N GLY A 215 -23.21 8.94 -4.97
CA GLY A 215 -23.66 8.44 -6.25
C GLY A 215 -25.13 8.77 -6.57
N THR A 216 -25.71 9.76 -5.87
CA THR A 216 -27.12 10.17 -6.03
C THR A 216 -27.27 11.40 -6.92
N MET A 217 -26.21 11.84 -7.59
CA MET A 217 -26.27 12.96 -8.51
C MET A 217 -27.08 12.60 -9.75
N ASP A 218 -28.17 13.32 -9.98
CA ASP A 218 -29.04 13.12 -11.14
C ASP A 218 -28.59 14.06 -12.27
N PHE A 219 -28.11 13.47 -13.37
CA PHE A 219 -27.68 14.22 -14.55
C PHE A 219 -28.85 14.38 -15.54
N LYS A 220 -29.25 15.61 -15.76
CA LYS A 220 -30.22 15.94 -16.83
C LYS A 220 -29.47 16.30 -18.11
N PHE A 221 -29.60 15.43 -19.11
CA PHE A 221 -29.06 15.70 -20.44
C PHE A 221 -30.06 16.51 -21.24
N ALA A 222 -29.60 17.61 -21.79
CA ALA A 222 -30.41 18.46 -22.70
C ALA A 222 -29.54 18.93 -23.88
N ASP A 223 -30.17 19.14 -25.03
CA ASP A 223 -29.47 19.74 -26.15
C ASP A 223 -29.14 21.20 -25.80
N MET A 224 -27.89 21.60 -26.00
CA MET A 224 -27.42 22.95 -25.72
C MET A 224 -26.52 23.47 -26.83
N SER A 225 -26.54 24.79 -27.03
CA SER A 225 -25.66 25.45 -28.00
C SER A 225 -24.32 25.76 -27.34
N VAL A 226 -23.24 25.17 -27.84
CA VAL A 226 -21.87 25.44 -27.37
C VAL A 226 -21.53 26.94 -27.42
N LYS A 227 -22.08 27.66 -28.40
CA LYS A 227 -21.91 29.12 -28.58
C LYS A 227 -22.55 29.90 -27.43
N GLU A 228 -23.72 29.48 -26.94
CA GLU A 228 -24.41 30.12 -25.81
C GLU A 228 -23.60 29.93 -24.52
N VAL A 229 -23.11 28.70 -24.24
CA VAL A 229 -22.28 28.42 -23.08
C VAL A 229 -20.98 29.23 -23.07
N ILE A 230 -20.32 29.35 -24.24
CA ILE A 230 -19.09 30.16 -24.34
C ILE A 230 -19.40 31.64 -24.08
N ASN A 231 -20.52 32.15 -24.57
CA ASN A 231 -20.91 33.54 -24.33
C ASN A 231 -21.23 33.83 -22.85
N GLU A 232 -21.82 32.87 -22.11
CA GLU A 232 -22.06 33.00 -20.66
C GLU A 232 -20.79 33.00 -19.83
N ILE A 233 -19.73 32.33 -20.28
CA ILE A 233 -18.43 32.26 -19.56
C ILE A 233 -17.58 33.53 -19.82
N VAL A 234 -17.75 34.16 -20.95
CA VAL A 234 -16.94 35.33 -21.39
C VAL A 234 -17.55 36.69 -20.95
N THR A 235 -18.76 36.67 -20.40
CA THR A 235 -19.42 37.85 -19.85
C THR A 235 -19.15 37.94 -18.36
#